data_1e4e3b8f6c777a11585ce249a7df9405
#
_entry.id   1e4e3b8f6c777a11585ce249a7df9405
#
_cell.length_a   1.000
_cell.length_b   1.000
_cell.length_c   1.000
_cell.angle_alpha   90.00
_cell.angle_beta   90.00
_cell.angle_gamma   90.00
#
_symmetry.space_group_name_H-M   'P 1'
#
loop_
_entity.id
_entity.type
_entity.pdbx_description
1 polymer ?
#
loop_
_entity_poly.entity_id
_entity_poly.type
_entity_poly.pdbx_seq_one_letter_code
_entity_poly.pdbx_strand_id
1 'polypeptide(L)'
;MIVTWLGHAGLFLNAGGKTLLIDPWFSEPVFGGAWFRYPPPPYPDASLLPKPDFLLLSHIHPDHAGPGTLAQLKPDTKTLAMAFPSGALQRRLTKLRFSRVQWLGAWETVQLEPGLTVTFVGHDRGWEVSSIIVEADGVRLYHGNDNPLSIEAYKDIVRRLGKIDIAFLPYAGASSYPTGFGGTPEVMKERCEKKKKEGLARFTDGIVGLQPAEAVPFASSWALLELSEVEKNFVDRPTSDEALAHSMKVAHENGTHLLRMMPGDEWSPDTGVLEKDLCEGWTQDVEAVREYAEHEQVRVQREISA
;
A
#
# COMPACT_ATOMS: atom_id res chain seq x y z
N MET A 1 -3.87 15.42 -11.95
CA MET A 1 -3.30 14.56 -10.84
C MET A 1 -2.08 13.82 -11.34
N ILE A 2 -0.97 13.80 -10.57
CA ILE A 2 0.20 12.93 -10.80
C ILE A 2 0.39 12.09 -9.54
N VAL A 3 0.62 10.79 -9.71
CA VAL A 3 0.78 9.82 -8.60
C VAL A 3 2.15 9.17 -8.73
N THR A 4 3.00 9.30 -7.72
CA THR A 4 4.27 8.57 -7.62
C THR A 4 4.12 7.44 -6.62
N TRP A 5 4.43 6.19 -7.01
CA TRP A 5 4.43 5.07 -6.09
C TRP A 5 5.74 5.00 -5.31
N LEU A 6 5.66 5.08 -3.98
CA LEU A 6 6.83 5.07 -3.10
C LEU A 6 7.27 3.66 -2.65
N GLY A 7 6.49 2.66 -3.00
CA GLY A 7 6.63 1.28 -2.54
C GLY A 7 5.57 0.92 -1.49
N HIS A 8 5.29 -0.37 -1.32
CA HIS A 8 4.24 -0.92 -0.48
C HIS A 8 2.91 -0.17 -0.66
N ALA A 9 2.37 0.45 0.39
CA ALA A 9 1.14 1.26 0.34
C ALA A 9 1.42 2.77 0.22
N GLY A 10 2.67 3.17 0.07
CA GLY A 10 3.07 4.57 0.00
C GLY A 10 2.79 5.22 -1.35
N LEU A 11 2.01 6.30 -1.37
CA LEU A 11 1.83 7.16 -2.55
C LEU A 11 2.19 8.61 -2.24
N PHE A 12 2.79 9.29 -3.21
CA PHE A 12 2.96 10.74 -3.21
C PHE A 12 2.19 11.34 -4.40
N LEU A 13 1.24 12.23 -4.11
CA LEU A 13 0.36 12.80 -5.11
C LEU A 13 0.63 14.29 -5.28
N ASN A 14 0.63 14.74 -6.55
CA ASN A 14 0.43 16.14 -6.90
C ASN A 14 -0.98 16.27 -7.46
N ALA A 15 -1.89 16.89 -6.72
CA ALA A 15 -3.32 16.93 -7.03
C ALA A 15 -3.96 18.23 -6.56
N GLY A 16 -4.74 18.90 -7.41
CA GLY A 16 -5.39 20.16 -7.07
C GLY A 16 -4.42 21.27 -6.62
N GLY A 17 -3.21 21.30 -7.16
CA GLY A 17 -2.15 22.25 -6.79
C GLY A 17 -1.55 22.02 -5.39
N LYS A 18 -1.77 20.85 -4.80
CA LYS A 18 -1.24 20.43 -3.48
C LYS A 18 -0.51 19.10 -3.57
N THR A 19 0.31 18.85 -2.56
CA THR A 19 1.02 17.58 -2.38
C THR A 19 0.42 16.78 -1.22
N LEU A 20 0.10 15.51 -1.49
CA LEU A 20 -0.43 14.58 -0.50
C LEU A 20 0.53 13.40 -0.36
N LEU A 21 0.86 13.03 0.86
CA LEU A 21 1.60 11.82 1.19
C LEU A 21 0.65 10.83 1.86
N ILE A 22 0.51 9.63 1.31
CA ILE A 22 -0.42 8.60 1.79
C ILE A 22 0.39 7.40 2.27
N ASP A 23 0.12 6.91 3.48
CA ASP A 23 0.67 5.69 4.09
C ASP A 23 2.17 5.48 3.82
N PRO A 24 3.05 6.45 4.14
CA PRO A 24 4.47 6.31 3.88
C PRO A 24 5.12 5.25 4.76
N TRP A 25 6.10 4.53 4.19
CA TRP A 25 6.97 3.63 4.93
C TRP A 25 8.44 3.97 4.64
N PHE A 26 9.10 4.72 5.55
CA PHE A 26 10.50 5.17 5.42
C PHE A 26 11.43 4.57 6.46
N SER A 27 10.91 3.83 7.44
CA SER A 27 11.71 3.24 8.51
C SER A 27 11.49 1.75 8.58
N GLU A 28 12.52 0.98 8.40
CA GLU A 28 12.56 -0.47 8.44
C GLU A 28 13.70 -0.98 9.33
N PRO A 29 13.65 -2.23 9.81
CA PRO A 29 12.55 -3.16 9.61
C PRO A 29 11.32 -2.85 10.48
N VAL A 30 10.16 -3.42 10.10
CA VAL A 30 8.92 -3.35 10.89
C VAL A 30 8.49 -4.75 11.35
N PHE A 31 7.39 -4.83 12.16
CA PHE A 31 6.87 -6.09 12.71
C PHE A 31 7.93 -6.92 13.47
N GLY A 32 8.61 -6.25 14.43
CA GLY A 32 9.61 -6.92 15.25
C GLY A 32 10.90 -7.28 14.53
N GLY A 33 11.21 -6.62 13.43
CA GLY A 33 12.42 -6.86 12.65
C GLY A 33 12.23 -7.76 11.43
N ALA A 34 10.98 -8.20 11.16
CA ALA A 34 10.75 -9.22 10.15
C ALA A 34 10.60 -8.67 8.72
N TRP A 35 9.97 -7.49 8.56
CA TRP A 35 9.62 -6.98 7.23
C TRP A 35 10.49 -5.83 6.79
N PHE A 36 11.00 -5.94 5.57
CA PHE A 36 11.75 -4.93 4.86
C PHE A 36 11.03 -4.57 3.57
N ARG A 37 11.19 -3.35 3.08
CA ARG A 37 10.65 -2.94 1.78
C ARG A 37 11.38 -3.71 0.67
N TYR A 38 10.61 -4.23 -0.27
CA TYR A 38 11.15 -4.99 -1.40
C TYR A 38 10.25 -4.84 -2.64
N PRO A 39 10.79 -4.46 -3.81
CA PRO A 39 12.20 -4.07 -4.02
C PRO A 39 12.59 -2.87 -3.16
N PRO A 40 13.90 -2.61 -2.95
CA PRO A 40 14.35 -1.43 -2.23
C PRO A 40 13.77 -0.18 -2.85
N PRO A 41 13.05 0.66 -2.11
CA PRO A 41 12.38 1.81 -2.70
C PRO A 41 13.39 2.92 -3.06
N PRO A 42 13.18 3.66 -4.16
CA PRO A 42 14.04 4.77 -4.55
C PRO A 42 13.98 5.95 -3.57
N TYR A 43 12.99 5.97 -2.69
CA TYR A 43 12.82 6.96 -1.64
C TYR A 43 13.00 6.31 -0.26
N PRO A 44 14.26 6.08 0.19
CA PRO A 44 14.52 5.39 1.46
C PRO A 44 14.09 6.19 2.68
N ASP A 45 14.02 7.51 2.59
CA ASP A 45 13.61 8.41 3.66
C ASP A 45 12.81 9.63 3.17
N ALA A 46 12.17 10.34 4.11
CA ALA A 46 11.31 11.47 3.80
C ALA A 46 12.05 12.70 3.24
N SER A 47 13.38 12.82 3.39
CA SER A 47 14.14 13.97 2.94
C SER A 47 14.27 14.06 1.42
N LEU A 48 14.08 12.94 0.74
CA LEU A 48 14.12 12.84 -0.73
C LEU A 48 12.81 13.26 -1.41
N LEU A 49 11.77 13.53 -0.61
CA LEU A 49 10.48 14.01 -1.13
C LEU A 49 10.28 15.49 -0.81
N PRO A 50 9.55 16.20 -1.66
CA PRO A 50 9.05 17.52 -1.28
C PRO A 50 8.21 17.43 0.00
N LYS A 51 8.24 18.50 0.82
CA LYS A 51 7.39 18.55 2.02
C LYS A 51 5.91 18.44 1.62
N PRO A 52 5.17 17.44 2.11
CA PRO A 52 3.76 17.32 1.77
C PRO A 52 2.93 18.42 2.45
N ASP A 53 1.91 18.91 1.73
CA ASP A 53 0.89 19.79 2.30
C ASP A 53 -0.03 19.00 3.25
N PHE A 54 -0.30 17.73 2.88
CA PHE A 54 -1.18 16.83 3.64
C PHE A 54 -0.56 15.44 3.80
N LEU A 55 -0.74 14.88 5.01
CA LEU A 55 -0.45 13.48 5.31
C LEU A 55 -1.78 12.74 5.51
N LEU A 56 -1.99 11.64 4.79
CA LEU A 56 -3.18 10.78 4.92
C LEU A 56 -2.74 9.43 5.48
N LEU A 57 -3.40 8.99 6.55
CA LEU A 57 -3.06 7.72 7.22
C LEU A 57 -4.30 6.82 7.28
N SER A 58 -4.21 5.66 6.67
CA SER A 58 -5.31 4.70 6.61
C SER A 58 -5.55 3.96 7.93
N HIS A 59 -4.48 3.57 8.63
CA HIS A 59 -4.52 2.83 9.89
C HIS A 59 -3.18 2.79 10.63
N ILE A 60 -3.14 2.05 11.76
CA ILE A 60 -2.04 2.09 12.74
C ILE A 60 -0.82 1.22 12.39
N HIS A 61 -0.90 0.27 11.47
CA HIS A 61 0.20 -0.67 11.23
C HIS A 61 1.52 0.05 10.92
N PRO A 62 2.68 -0.55 11.27
CA PRO A 62 3.96 0.16 11.22
C PRO A 62 4.49 0.40 9.79
N ASP A 63 4.02 -0.35 8.81
CA ASP A 63 4.28 -0.20 7.37
C ASP A 63 3.41 0.87 6.69
N HIS A 64 2.44 1.47 7.42
CA HIS A 64 1.58 2.59 6.99
C HIS A 64 1.75 3.84 7.86
N ALA A 65 1.87 3.66 9.16
CA ALA A 65 1.97 4.75 10.13
C ALA A 65 3.03 4.47 11.20
N GLY A 66 4.16 3.87 10.81
CA GLY A 66 5.25 3.50 11.71
C GLY A 66 5.84 4.70 12.46
N PRO A 67 6.17 4.57 13.76
CA PRO A 67 6.70 5.68 14.54
C PRO A 67 8.03 6.20 14.00
N GLY A 68 8.91 5.34 13.47
CA GLY A 68 10.18 5.75 12.85
C GLY A 68 9.98 6.52 11.54
N THR A 69 8.98 6.15 10.74
CA THR A 69 8.57 6.89 9.54
C THR A 69 7.97 8.25 9.90
N LEU A 70 7.00 8.26 10.81
CA LEU A 70 6.32 9.50 11.22
C LEU A 70 7.26 10.48 11.89
N ALA A 71 8.30 10.02 12.59
CA ALA A 71 9.31 10.88 13.21
C ALA A 71 10.16 11.66 12.19
N GLN A 72 10.23 11.23 10.94
CA GLN A 72 10.90 11.93 9.84
C GLN A 72 10.05 13.07 9.26
N LEU A 73 8.74 13.11 9.57
CA LEU A 73 7.82 14.12 9.05
C LEU A 73 7.69 15.29 10.03
N LYS A 74 7.28 16.44 9.48
CA LYS A 74 7.03 17.62 10.32
C LYS A 74 5.77 17.44 11.15
N PRO A 75 5.82 17.62 12.50
CA PRO A 75 4.65 17.44 13.38
C PRO A 75 3.49 18.43 13.11
N ASP A 76 3.75 19.52 12.41
CA ASP A 76 2.77 20.52 12.00
C ASP A 76 2.18 20.27 10.61
N THR A 77 2.54 19.15 9.96
CA THR A 77 1.90 18.72 8.70
C THR A 77 0.41 18.46 8.94
N LYS A 78 -0.45 19.01 8.09
CA LYS A 78 -1.89 18.74 8.16
C LYS A 78 -2.12 17.26 7.92
N THR A 79 -2.63 16.56 8.92
CA THR A 79 -2.80 15.11 8.88
C THR A 79 -4.29 14.75 8.92
N LEU A 80 -4.72 13.86 8.06
CA LEU A 80 -6.06 13.29 8.06
C LEU A 80 -5.98 11.79 8.31
N ALA A 81 -6.85 11.29 9.17
CA ALA A 81 -6.96 9.87 9.46
C ALA A 81 -8.37 9.52 9.90
N MET A 82 -8.76 8.26 9.70
CA MET A 82 -10.03 7.78 10.23
C MET A 82 -9.94 7.55 11.75
N ALA A 83 -10.97 7.97 12.47
CA ALA A 83 -11.10 7.68 13.89
C ALA A 83 -11.56 6.24 14.12
N PHE A 84 -10.74 5.46 14.80
CA PHE A 84 -11.07 4.07 15.17
C PHE A 84 -11.33 3.94 16.67
N PRO A 85 -12.19 2.97 17.10
CA PRO A 85 -12.55 2.78 18.50
C PRO A 85 -11.36 2.55 19.43
N SER A 86 -10.31 1.84 19.00
CA SER A 86 -9.12 1.63 19.84
C SER A 86 -8.38 2.91 20.19
N GLY A 87 -8.47 3.97 19.36
CA GLY A 87 -7.69 5.19 19.50
C GLY A 87 -6.17 4.99 19.41
N ALA A 88 -5.71 3.87 18.90
CA ALA A 88 -4.27 3.54 18.86
C ALA A 88 -3.47 4.52 18.00
N LEU A 89 -3.99 4.87 16.81
CA LEU A 89 -3.36 5.85 15.92
C LEU A 89 -3.36 7.26 16.56
N GLN A 90 -4.43 7.64 17.25
CA GLN A 90 -4.51 8.90 17.98
C GLN A 90 -3.41 9.01 19.03
N ARG A 91 -3.24 7.96 19.88
CA ARG A 91 -2.16 7.94 20.87
C ARG A 91 -0.78 8.04 20.24
N ARG A 92 -0.55 7.37 19.12
CA ARG A 92 0.73 7.44 18.38
C ARG A 92 1.01 8.85 17.90
N LEU A 93 0.07 9.48 17.19
CA LEU A 93 0.25 10.83 16.66
C LEU A 93 0.41 11.86 17.78
N THR A 94 -0.33 11.74 18.89
CA THR A 94 -0.16 12.57 20.08
C THR A 94 1.24 12.44 20.67
N LYS A 95 1.74 11.19 20.85
CA LYS A 95 3.10 10.93 21.35
C LYS A 95 4.17 11.54 20.46
N LEU A 96 3.97 11.54 19.13
CA LEU A 96 4.86 12.14 18.14
C LEU A 96 4.60 13.65 17.94
N ARG A 97 3.71 14.26 18.74
CA ARG A 97 3.40 15.70 18.76
C ARG A 97 2.80 16.23 17.46
N PHE A 98 2.11 15.40 16.70
CA PHE A 98 1.33 15.87 15.55
C PHE A 98 0.22 16.79 16.05
N SER A 99 0.27 18.07 15.64
CA SER A 99 -0.57 19.13 16.21
C SER A 99 -1.79 19.50 15.33
N ARG A 100 -1.80 19.07 14.07
CA ARG A 100 -2.82 19.45 13.08
C ARG A 100 -3.49 18.22 12.50
N VAL A 101 -4.09 17.39 13.37
CA VAL A 101 -4.74 16.14 12.98
C VAL A 101 -6.25 16.34 12.90
N GLN A 102 -6.84 16.05 11.75
CA GLN A 102 -8.29 15.97 11.56
C GLN A 102 -8.70 14.50 11.57
N TRP A 103 -9.58 14.15 12.48
CA TRP A 103 -10.15 12.81 12.61
C TRP A 103 -11.49 12.75 11.89
N LEU A 104 -11.65 11.73 11.05
CA LEU A 104 -12.82 11.58 10.18
C LEU A 104 -13.58 10.30 10.55
N GLY A 105 -14.87 10.33 10.37
CA GLY A 105 -15.72 9.14 10.39
C GLY A 105 -15.67 8.38 9.07
N ALA A 106 -16.17 7.14 9.07
CA ALA A 106 -16.35 6.38 7.84
C ALA A 106 -17.35 7.14 6.91
N TRP A 107 -17.00 7.20 5.61
CA TRP A 107 -17.76 7.93 4.57
C TRP A 107 -17.77 9.46 4.73
N GLU A 108 -17.00 10.00 5.66
CA GLU A 108 -16.84 11.44 5.76
C GLU A 108 -15.92 11.94 4.65
N THR A 109 -16.39 12.95 3.92
CA THR A 109 -15.64 13.62 2.86
C THR A 109 -15.21 15.00 3.33
N VAL A 110 -13.94 15.32 3.15
CA VAL A 110 -13.37 16.63 3.46
C VAL A 110 -12.87 17.29 2.19
N GLN A 111 -13.25 18.54 2.00
CA GLN A 111 -12.67 19.40 0.98
C GLN A 111 -11.41 20.04 1.54
N LEU A 112 -10.25 19.68 0.98
CA LEU A 112 -8.93 20.20 1.38
C LEU A 112 -8.64 21.55 0.73
N GLU A 113 -9.02 21.67 -0.54
CA GLU A 113 -8.93 22.87 -1.38
C GLU A 113 -10.10 22.85 -2.39
N PRO A 114 -10.42 23.97 -3.06
CA PRO A 114 -11.40 23.95 -4.14
C PRO A 114 -11.04 22.89 -5.20
N GLY A 115 -11.92 21.91 -5.41
CA GLY A 115 -11.69 20.82 -6.35
C GLY A 115 -10.78 19.68 -5.88
N LEU A 116 -10.33 19.69 -4.62
CA LEU A 116 -9.60 18.59 -4.00
C LEU A 116 -10.36 18.07 -2.79
N THR A 117 -10.84 16.84 -2.85
CA THR A 117 -11.55 16.17 -1.75
C THR A 117 -10.91 14.85 -1.37
N VAL A 118 -11.10 14.46 -0.11
CA VAL A 118 -10.65 13.17 0.44
C VAL A 118 -11.80 12.52 1.20
N THR A 119 -12.06 11.25 0.93
CA THR A 119 -13.06 10.44 1.62
C THR A 119 -12.41 9.21 2.22
N PHE A 120 -12.69 8.90 3.49
CA PHE A 120 -12.26 7.67 4.13
C PHE A 120 -13.40 6.65 4.14
N VAL A 121 -13.08 5.41 3.72
CA VAL A 121 -14.03 4.29 3.71
C VAL A 121 -13.52 3.20 4.65
N GLY A 122 -14.25 2.97 5.74
CA GLY A 122 -13.90 1.92 6.71
C GLY A 122 -14.11 0.51 6.13
N HIS A 123 -13.48 -0.47 6.77
CA HIS A 123 -13.65 -1.87 6.41
C HIS A 123 -15.07 -2.37 6.69
N ASP A 124 -15.68 -3.09 5.75
CA ASP A 124 -17.07 -3.55 5.82
C ASP A 124 -17.34 -4.63 6.89
N ARG A 125 -16.27 -5.22 7.46
CA ARG A 125 -16.34 -6.18 8.59
C ARG A 125 -15.86 -5.59 9.93
N GLY A 126 -15.70 -4.27 10.00
CA GLY A 126 -15.35 -3.56 11.24
C GLY A 126 -13.89 -3.66 11.68
N TRP A 127 -12.97 -4.03 10.81
CA TRP A 127 -11.54 -3.92 11.11
C TRP A 127 -11.12 -2.43 11.17
N GLU A 128 -10.12 -2.14 12.01
CA GLU A 128 -9.60 -0.78 12.16
C GLU A 128 -8.61 -0.43 11.03
N VAL A 129 -9.11 -0.48 9.82
CA VAL A 129 -8.42 -0.10 8.59
C VAL A 129 -9.39 0.63 7.67
N SER A 130 -8.90 1.58 6.88
CA SER A 130 -9.72 2.33 5.92
C SER A 130 -9.05 2.44 4.57
N SER A 131 -9.85 2.43 3.51
CA SER A 131 -9.41 2.88 2.19
C SER A 131 -9.57 4.40 2.09
N ILE A 132 -8.82 5.00 1.17
CA ILE A 132 -8.83 6.45 0.96
C ILE A 132 -9.18 6.73 -0.49
N ILE A 133 -10.11 7.66 -0.72
CA ILE A 133 -10.46 8.14 -2.06
C ILE A 133 -10.04 9.59 -2.15
N VAL A 134 -9.24 9.90 -3.16
CA VAL A 134 -8.81 11.27 -3.49
C VAL A 134 -9.44 11.67 -4.82
N GLU A 135 -10.15 12.80 -4.82
CA GLU A 135 -10.69 13.36 -6.04
C GLU A 135 -10.09 14.75 -6.28
N ALA A 136 -9.45 14.93 -7.42
CA ALA A 136 -8.88 16.20 -7.87
C ALA A 136 -8.66 16.20 -9.38
N ASP A 137 -8.69 17.36 -10.00
CA ASP A 137 -8.37 17.55 -11.42
C ASP A 137 -9.25 16.70 -12.35
N GLY A 138 -10.50 16.40 -11.94
CA GLY A 138 -11.42 15.52 -12.67
C GLY A 138 -11.10 14.03 -12.58
N VAL A 139 -10.14 13.63 -11.74
CA VAL A 139 -9.69 12.24 -11.51
C VAL A 139 -10.07 11.77 -10.14
N ARG A 140 -10.60 10.56 -10.03
CA ARG A 140 -10.89 9.88 -8.75
C ARG A 140 -9.99 8.66 -8.58
N LEU A 141 -9.10 8.75 -7.60
CA LEU A 141 -8.18 7.70 -7.21
C LEU A 141 -8.73 6.93 -6.00
N TYR A 142 -8.73 5.60 -6.07
CA TYR A 142 -8.98 4.71 -4.96
C TYR A 142 -7.68 4.12 -4.43
N HIS A 143 -7.35 4.42 -3.17
CA HIS A 143 -6.21 3.85 -2.44
C HIS A 143 -6.74 2.75 -1.51
N GLY A 144 -6.60 1.50 -1.95
CA GLY A 144 -7.10 0.33 -1.23
C GLY A 144 -6.22 -0.10 -0.05
N ASN A 145 -4.94 0.32 -0.03
CA ASN A 145 -3.90 -0.20 0.87
C ASN A 145 -4.00 -1.72 1.05
N ASP A 146 -4.00 -2.25 2.25
CA ASP A 146 -4.24 -3.65 2.58
C ASP A 146 -5.67 -3.90 3.13
N ASN A 147 -6.63 -3.02 2.76
CA ASN A 147 -8.05 -3.08 3.13
C ASN A 147 -8.91 -3.79 2.06
N PRO A 148 -8.98 -5.13 2.02
CA PRO A 148 -9.81 -5.84 1.06
C PRO A 148 -11.28 -5.74 1.49
N LEU A 149 -12.09 -5.11 0.68
CA LEU A 149 -13.54 -5.02 0.88
C LEU A 149 -14.28 -6.15 0.16
N SER A 150 -15.53 -6.40 0.53
CA SER A 150 -16.42 -7.25 -0.27
C SER A 150 -16.80 -6.56 -1.58
N ILE A 151 -17.17 -7.35 -2.60
CA ILE A 151 -17.64 -6.83 -3.90
C ILE A 151 -18.79 -5.83 -3.70
N GLU A 152 -19.71 -6.10 -2.78
CA GLU A 152 -20.84 -5.19 -2.52
C GLU A 152 -20.40 -3.88 -1.86
N ALA A 153 -19.40 -3.91 -0.98
CA ALA A 153 -18.84 -2.69 -0.42
C ALA A 153 -18.11 -1.85 -1.49
N TYR A 154 -17.39 -2.49 -2.41
CA TYR A 154 -16.80 -1.81 -3.56
C TYR A 154 -17.88 -1.19 -4.48
N LYS A 155 -18.95 -1.91 -4.79
CA LYS A 155 -20.09 -1.37 -5.55
C LYS A 155 -20.76 -0.19 -4.83
N ASP A 156 -20.82 -0.22 -3.49
CA ASP A 156 -21.36 0.89 -2.70
C ASP A 156 -20.51 2.15 -2.83
N ILE A 157 -19.19 2.02 -2.95
CA ILE A 157 -18.29 3.14 -3.24
C ILE A 157 -18.67 3.80 -4.58
N VAL A 158 -18.84 3.00 -5.63
CA VAL A 158 -19.20 3.53 -6.96
C VAL A 158 -20.60 4.14 -6.95
N ARG A 159 -21.56 3.55 -6.25
CA ARG A 159 -22.91 4.13 -6.12
C ARG A 159 -22.90 5.50 -5.44
N ARG A 160 -22.08 5.70 -4.42
CA ARG A 160 -22.03 6.93 -3.62
C ARG A 160 -21.17 8.01 -4.24
N LEU A 161 -20.01 7.63 -4.77
CA LEU A 161 -18.97 8.58 -5.18
C LEU A 161 -18.81 8.66 -6.70
N GLY A 162 -19.37 7.70 -7.45
CA GLY A 162 -19.24 7.63 -8.90
C GLY A 162 -18.03 6.81 -9.37
N LYS A 163 -17.72 6.90 -10.64
CA LYS A 163 -16.66 6.12 -11.32
C LYS A 163 -15.28 6.36 -10.69
N ILE A 164 -14.50 5.30 -10.58
CA ILE A 164 -13.08 5.33 -10.19
C ILE A 164 -12.22 5.32 -11.47
N ASP A 165 -11.31 6.26 -11.58
CA ASP A 165 -10.40 6.34 -12.74
C ASP A 165 -9.20 5.43 -12.55
N ILE A 166 -8.56 5.46 -11.38
CA ILE A 166 -7.48 4.54 -11.05
C ILE A 166 -7.67 3.93 -9.66
N ALA A 167 -7.47 2.62 -9.54
CA ALA A 167 -7.55 1.89 -8.28
C ALA A 167 -6.24 1.17 -7.95
N PHE A 168 -5.66 1.49 -6.79
CA PHE A 168 -4.56 0.76 -6.18
C PHE A 168 -5.15 -0.29 -5.24
N LEU A 169 -5.13 -1.56 -5.66
CA LEU A 169 -5.89 -2.65 -5.04
C LEU A 169 -4.98 -3.69 -4.37
N PRO A 170 -5.32 -4.16 -3.15
CA PRO A 170 -4.58 -5.22 -2.50
C PRO A 170 -4.68 -6.54 -3.27
N TYR A 171 -3.57 -7.24 -3.42
CA TYR A 171 -3.50 -8.55 -4.09
C TYR A 171 -2.88 -9.66 -3.23
N ALA A 172 -2.41 -9.32 -2.05
CA ALA A 172 -1.84 -10.28 -1.12
C ALA A 172 -2.29 -10.00 0.31
N GLY A 173 -2.20 -10.99 1.17
CA GLY A 173 -2.51 -10.81 2.59
C GLY A 173 -1.25 -10.50 3.40
N ALA A 174 -1.34 -9.47 4.22
CA ALA A 174 -0.29 -9.08 5.15
C ALA A 174 -0.43 -9.85 6.47
N SER A 175 0.11 -11.06 6.57
CA SER A 175 0.16 -11.79 7.84
C SER A 175 1.20 -12.91 7.82
N SER A 176 1.74 -13.26 8.99
CA SER A 176 2.63 -14.41 9.18
C SER A 176 1.93 -15.78 9.08
N TYR A 177 0.60 -15.81 8.97
CA TYR A 177 -0.13 -17.04 8.70
C TYR A 177 -0.09 -17.37 7.20
N PRO A 178 0.11 -18.65 6.79
CA PRO A 178 0.36 -19.81 7.65
C PRO A 178 1.85 -20.04 7.96
N THR A 179 2.80 -19.39 7.30
CA THR A 179 4.24 -19.66 7.34
C THR A 179 4.88 -19.48 8.72
N GLY A 180 4.30 -18.64 9.58
CA GLY A 180 4.70 -18.47 10.98
C GLY A 180 4.04 -19.46 11.96
N PHE A 181 3.25 -20.43 11.48
CA PHE A 181 2.51 -21.38 12.32
C PHE A 181 2.94 -22.83 12.04
N GLY A 182 2.83 -23.71 13.02
CA GLY A 182 3.20 -25.11 12.89
C GLY A 182 2.18 -25.92 12.07
N GLY A 183 2.66 -27.02 11.48
CA GLY A 183 1.85 -27.99 10.72
C GLY A 183 2.74 -29.01 10.01
N THR A 184 2.14 -30.10 9.48
CA THR A 184 2.88 -30.98 8.57
C THR A 184 3.15 -30.28 7.25
N PRO A 185 4.16 -30.69 6.45
CA PRO A 185 4.44 -30.08 5.15
C PRO A 185 3.22 -30.01 4.23
N GLU A 186 2.40 -31.07 4.20
CA GLU A 186 1.19 -31.15 3.36
C GLU A 186 0.15 -30.13 3.79
N VAL A 187 -0.13 -30.00 5.11
CA VAL A 187 -1.07 -29.02 5.66
C VAL A 187 -0.58 -27.61 5.42
N MET A 188 0.73 -27.37 5.56
CA MET A 188 1.32 -26.06 5.29
C MET A 188 1.19 -25.67 3.81
N LYS A 189 1.47 -26.61 2.90
CA LYS A 189 1.32 -26.40 1.47
C LYS A 189 -0.13 -26.02 1.12
N GLU A 190 -1.11 -26.81 1.58
CA GLU A 190 -2.53 -26.52 1.34
C GLU A 190 -2.93 -25.12 1.85
N ARG A 191 -2.49 -24.75 3.05
CA ARG A 191 -2.79 -23.44 3.65
C ARG A 191 -2.16 -22.29 2.86
N CYS A 192 -0.90 -22.45 2.42
CA CYS A 192 -0.21 -21.47 1.59
C CYS A 192 -0.91 -21.28 0.23
N GLU A 193 -1.25 -22.38 -0.45
CA GLU A 193 -1.99 -22.33 -1.72
C GLU A 193 -3.35 -21.65 -1.56
N LYS A 194 -4.08 -21.95 -0.47
CA LYS A 194 -5.35 -21.29 -0.15
C LYS A 194 -5.18 -19.79 0.04
N LYS A 195 -4.21 -19.36 0.85
CA LYS A 195 -3.94 -17.94 1.09
C LYS A 195 -3.55 -17.22 -0.20
N LYS A 196 -2.72 -17.85 -1.04
CA LYS A 196 -2.34 -17.29 -2.34
C LYS A 196 -3.55 -17.08 -3.25
N LYS A 197 -4.47 -18.05 -3.33
CA LYS A 197 -5.74 -17.93 -4.06
C LYS A 197 -6.63 -16.81 -3.51
N GLU A 198 -6.73 -16.69 -2.19
CA GLU A 198 -7.48 -15.60 -1.55
C GLU A 198 -6.87 -14.23 -1.86
N GLY A 199 -5.54 -14.13 -1.94
CA GLY A 199 -4.84 -12.92 -2.36
C GLY A 199 -5.21 -12.50 -3.79
N LEU A 200 -5.13 -13.44 -4.74
CA LEU A 200 -5.52 -13.21 -6.13
C LEU A 200 -7.00 -12.79 -6.24
N ALA A 201 -7.89 -13.44 -5.48
CA ALA A 201 -9.31 -13.11 -5.46
C ALA A 201 -9.56 -11.67 -4.99
N ARG A 202 -8.82 -11.17 -3.98
CA ARG A 202 -8.98 -9.78 -3.48
C ARG A 202 -8.78 -8.73 -4.58
N PHE A 203 -7.76 -8.91 -5.40
CA PHE A 203 -7.51 -8.01 -6.53
C PHE A 203 -8.63 -8.07 -7.56
N THR A 204 -9.05 -9.29 -7.92
CA THR A 204 -10.16 -9.53 -8.85
C THR A 204 -11.49 -8.96 -8.32
N ASP A 205 -11.80 -9.17 -7.03
CA ASP A 205 -13.01 -8.65 -6.39
C ASP A 205 -13.06 -7.12 -6.40
N GLY A 206 -11.90 -6.46 -6.21
CA GLY A 206 -11.78 -5.02 -6.35
C GLY A 206 -12.10 -4.54 -7.76
N ILE A 207 -11.60 -5.23 -8.79
CA ILE A 207 -11.89 -4.92 -10.19
C ILE A 207 -13.39 -5.09 -10.48
N VAL A 208 -13.99 -6.22 -10.07
CA VAL A 208 -15.43 -6.50 -10.27
C VAL A 208 -16.31 -5.48 -9.55
N GLY A 209 -15.93 -5.10 -8.34
CA GLY A 209 -16.76 -4.22 -7.51
C GLY A 209 -16.63 -2.74 -7.87
N LEU A 210 -15.43 -2.24 -8.10
CA LEU A 210 -15.18 -0.83 -8.44
C LEU A 210 -15.33 -0.54 -9.94
N GLN A 211 -15.06 -1.52 -10.80
CA GLN A 211 -14.98 -1.33 -12.27
C GLN A 211 -14.15 -0.10 -12.64
N PRO A 212 -12.92 0.04 -12.13
CA PRO A 212 -12.11 1.22 -12.38
C PRO A 212 -11.66 1.26 -13.84
N ALA A 213 -11.34 2.46 -14.35
CA ALA A 213 -10.74 2.52 -15.68
C ALA A 213 -9.36 1.84 -15.71
N GLU A 214 -8.59 2.01 -14.62
CA GLU A 214 -7.26 1.42 -14.49
C GLU A 214 -7.07 0.81 -13.09
N ALA A 215 -6.35 -0.33 -12.99
CA ALA A 215 -6.08 -1.02 -11.74
C ALA A 215 -4.60 -1.43 -11.60
N VAL A 216 -4.04 -1.16 -10.42
CA VAL A 216 -2.65 -1.47 -10.05
C VAL A 216 -2.66 -2.45 -8.87
N PRO A 217 -1.93 -3.60 -8.96
CA PRO A 217 -1.68 -4.46 -7.80
C PRO A 217 -0.83 -3.71 -6.76
N PHE A 218 -1.27 -3.67 -5.49
CA PHE A 218 -0.75 -2.72 -4.52
C PHE A 218 -0.58 -3.32 -3.11
N ALA A 219 0.19 -2.64 -2.24
CA ALA A 219 0.34 -2.93 -0.81
C ALA A 219 0.90 -4.32 -0.48
N SER A 220 1.90 -4.79 -1.25
CA SER A 220 2.61 -6.05 -0.95
C SER A 220 4.11 -6.01 -1.28
N SER A 221 4.72 -4.81 -1.32
CA SER A 221 6.15 -4.63 -1.62
C SER A 221 6.98 -4.75 -0.35
N TRP A 222 7.13 -5.98 0.16
CA TRP A 222 7.95 -6.31 1.32
C TRP A 222 8.55 -7.70 1.22
N ALA A 223 9.63 -7.98 1.95
CA ALA A 223 10.25 -9.29 2.06
C ALA A 223 10.80 -9.57 3.47
N LEU A 224 10.95 -10.85 3.77
CA LEU A 224 11.76 -11.36 4.86
C LEU A 224 13.22 -11.45 4.37
N LEU A 225 14.14 -10.75 5.03
CA LEU A 225 15.56 -10.72 4.65
C LEU A 225 16.45 -11.57 5.58
N GLU A 226 15.88 -12.21 6.63
CA GLU A 226 16.63 -13.22 7.39
C GLU A 226 16.88 -14.44 6.48
N LEU A 227 18.14 -14.80 6.26
CA LEU A 227 18.51 -15.85 5.28
C LEU A 227 17.85 -17.20 5.55
N SER A 228 17.60 -17.52 6.82
CA SER A 228 16.86 -18.73 7.20
C SER A 228 15.36 -18.68 6.84
N GLU A 229 14.82 -17.50 6.56
CA GLU A 229 13.40 -17.26 6.29
C GLU A 229 13.11 -16.87 4.81
N VAL A 230 14.18 -16.61 4.02
CA VAL A 230 14.06 -16.13 2.63
C VAL A 230 13.18 -17.05 1.78
N GLU A 231 13.26 -18.36 1.97
CA GLU A 231 12.44 -19.35 1.26
C GLU A 231 10.92 -19.19 1.52
N LYS A 232 10.53 -18.49 2.59
CA LYS A 232 9.13 -18.24 2.91
C LYS A 232 8.53 -17.09 2.10
N ASN A 233 9.37 -16.27 1.43
CA ASN A 233 8.87 -15.24 0.55
C ASN A 233 8.12 -15.86 -0.64
N PHE A 234 6.96 -15.30 -0.97
CA PHE A 234 6.10 -15.70 -2.07
C PHE A 234 5.48 -17.12 -2.00
N VAL A 235 5.73 -17.89 -0.94
CA VAL A 235 5.14 -19.23 -0.75
C VAL A 235 3.63 -19.13 -0.53
N ASP A 236 3.20 -18.17 0.27
CA ASP A 236 1.81 -17.99 0.69
C ASP A 236 1.15 -16.70 0.16
N ARG A 237 1.86 -15.95 -0.66
CA ARG A 237 1.36 -14.74 -1.32
C ARG A 237 1.71 -14.72 -2.80
N PRO A 238 0.81 -14.21 -3.66
CA PRO A 238 1.11 -14.03 -5.06
C PRO A 238 2.11 -12.88 -5.28
N THR A 239 2.76 -12.90 -6.43
CA THR A 239 3.48 -11.75 -6.97
C THR A 239 2.51 -10.79 -7.65
N SER A 240 2.95 -9.55 -7.94
CA SER A 240 2.15 -8.59 -8.72
C SER A 240 1.86 -9.11 -10.13
N ASP A 241 2.83 -9.77 -10.77
CA ASP A 241 2.67 -10.33 -12.12
C ASP A 241 1.67 -11.49 -12.12
N GLU A 242 1.64 -12.34 -11.07
CA GLU A 242 0.61 -13.37 -10.91
C GLU A 242 -0.79 -12.76 -10.72
N ALA A 243 -0.89 -11.64 -9.99
CA ALA A 243 -2.17 -10.94 -9.81
C ALA A 243 -2.68 -10.33 -11.13
N LEU A 244 -1.81 -9.69 -11.89
CA LEU A 244 -2.13 -9.17 -13.22
C LEU A 244 -2.58 -10.30 -14.17
N ALA A 245 -1.80 -11.37 -14.28
CA ALA A 245 -2.10 -12.51 -15.15
C ALA A 245 -3.43 -13.19 -14.76
N HIS A 246 -3.66 -13.40 -13.45
CA HIS A 246 -4.90 -14.01 -12.94
C HIS A 246 -6.14 -13.18 -13.28
N SER A 247 -6.04 -11.87 -13.22
CA SER A 247 -7.19 -10.97 -13.35
C SER A 247 -7.45 -10.49 -14.78
N MET A 248 -6.60 -10.85 -15.75
CA MET A 248 -6.62 -10.33 -17.12
C MET A 248 -7.99 -10.50 -17.81
N LYS A 249 -8.59 -11.68 -17.70
CA LYS A 249 -9.90 -11.96 -18.30
C LYS A 249 -11.00 -11.10 -17.66
N VAL A 250 -11.04 -11.07 -16.33
CA VAL A 250 -12.05 -10.30 -15.58
C VAL A 250 -11.90 -8.81 -15.83
N ALA A 251 -10.68 -8.31 -15.87
CA ALA A 251 -10.41 -6.90 -16.19
C ALA A 251 -10.91 -6.54 -17.58
N HIS A 252 -10.63 -7.35 -18.59
CA HIS A 252 -11.13 -7.15 -19.94
C HIS A 252 -12.68 -7.14 -19.99
N GLU A 253 -13.34 -8.07 -19.31
CA GLU A 253 -14.81 -8.14 -19.25
C GLU A 253 -15.45 -6.93 -18.55
N ASN A 254 -14.71 -6.28 -17.64
CA ASN A 254 -15.16 -5.09 -16.92
C ASN A 254 -14.65 -3.75 -17.54
N GLY A 255 -13.92 -3.80 -18.65
CA GLY A 255 -13.36 -2.63 -19.30
C GLY A 255 -12.27 -1.92 -18.49
N THR A 256 -11.57 -2.66 -17.62
CA THR A 256 -10.48 -2.18 -16.78
C THR A 256 -9.13 -2.46 -17.45
N HIS A 257 -8.27 -1.46 -17.54
CA HIS A 257 -6.87 -1.64 -17.94
C HIS A 257 -6.02 -2.00 -16.71
N LEU A 258 -5.28 -3.10 -16.81
CA LEU A 258 -4.34 -3.51 -15.78
C LEU A 258 -3.00 -2.80 -15.99
N LEU A 259 -2.48 -2.16 -14.97
CA LEU A 259 -1.23 -1.44 -15.00
C LEU A 259 -0.18 -2.15 -14.13
N ARG A 260 1.02 -2.35 -14.68
CA ARG A 260 2.21 -2.71 -13.92
C ARG A 260 2.93 -1.43 -13.52
N MET A 261 3.18 -1.27 -12.25
CA MET A 261 4.01 -0.20 -11.71
C MET A 261 5.08 -0.77 -10.77
N MET A 262 6.21 -0.12 -10.68
CA MET A 262 7.28 -0.37 -9.73
C MET A 262 7.46 0.85 -8.81
N PRO A 263 8.06 0.68 -7.61
CA PRO A 263 8.39 1.83 -6.77
C PRO A 263 9.24 2.85 -7.53
N GLY A 264 8.81 4.10 -7.51
CA GLY A 264 9.40 5.20 -8.27
C GLY A 264 8.65 5.59 -9.52
N ASP A 265 7.86 4.69 -10.10
CA ASP A 265 7.05 5.00 -11.28
C ASP A 265 5.99 6.05 -10.96
N GLU A 266 5.68 6.83 -11.98
CA GLU A 266 4.64 7.85 -11.94
C GLU A 266 3.46 7.47 -12.83
N TRP A 267 2.28 7.84 -12.43
CA TRP A 267 1.07 7.75 -13.24
C TRP A 267 0.37 9.10 -13.35
N SER A 268 -0.17 9.39 -14.53
CA SER A 268 -1.14 10.48 -14.71
C SER A 268 -2.19 10.11 -15.74
N PRO A 269 -3.38 10.74 -15.74
CA PRO A 269 -4.43 10.45 -16.71
C PRO A 269 -4.02 10.80 -18.15
N ASP A 270 -3.07 11.72 -18.33
CA ASP A 270 -2.63 12.20 -19.65
C ASP A 270 -1.57 11.30 -20.28
N THR A 271 -0.71 10.68 -19.47
CA THR A 271 0.45 9.92 -19.96
C THR A 271 0.38 8.42 -19.65
N GLY A 272 -0.56 7.99 -18.78
CA GLY A 272 -0.53 6.64 -18.20
C GLY A 272 0.67 6.47 -17.28
N VAL A 273 1.23 5.27 -17.20
CA VAL A 273 2.43 4.97 -16.42
C VAL A 273 3.67 5.50 -17.14
N LEU A 274 4.45 6.29 -16.41
CA LEU A 274 5.80 6.71 -16.78
C LEU A 274 6.78 5.91 -15.92
N GLU A 275 7.39 4.89 -16.52
CA GLU A 275 8.42 4.08 -15.88
C GLU A 275 9.67 4.93 -15.65
N LYS A 276 10.20 4.87 -14.43
CA LYS A 276 11.42 5.62 -14.04
C LYS A 276 12.65 4.72 -13.99
N ASP A 277 12.48 3.41 -14.19
CA ASP A 277 13.55 2.39 -14.16
C ASP A 277 14.41 2.39 -12.87
N LEU A 278 13.86 2.94 -11.79
CA LEU A 278 14.56 3.05 -10.50
C LEU A 278 14.68 1.71 -9.76
N CYS A 279 13.88 0.73 -10.19
CA CYS A 279 13.91 -0.64 -9.69
C CYS A 279 14.21 -1.65 -10.83
N GLU A 280 14.96 -1.24 -11.84
CA GLU A 280 15.35 -2.11 -12.95
C GLU A 280 16.08 -3.36 -12.46
N GLY A 281 15.72 -4.52 -13.01
CA GLY A 281 16.32 -5.81 -12.66
C GLY A 281 15.77 -6.46 -11.38
N TRP A 282 14.93 -5.77 -10.59
CA TRP A 282 14.31 -6.36 -9.42
C TRP A 282 13.09 -7.21 -9.79
N THR A 283 13.07 -8.44 -9.29
CA THR A 283 11.99 -9.41 -9.51
C THR A 283 11.40 -9.90 -8.18
N GLN A 284 10.15 -10.32 -8.19
CA GLN A 284 9.48 -10.89 -7.02
C GLN A 284 9.68 -12.42 -7.00
N ASP A 285 10.94 -12.85 -6.85
CA ASP A 285 11.28 -14.25 -6.67
C ASP A 285 12.24 -14.44 -5.47
N VAL A 286 12.36 -15.68 -5.00
CA VAL A 286 13.15 -16.01 -3.79
C VAL A 286 14.64 -15.75 -3.99
N GLU A 287 15.17 -15.98 -5.18
CA GLU A 287 16.62 -15.82 -5.43
C GLU A 287 17.02 -14.35 -5.41
N ALA A 288 16.23 -13.47 -6.04
CA ALA A 288 16.46 -12.03 -5.99
C ALA A 288 16.36 -11.47 -4.56
N VAL A 289 15.42 -11.98 -3.75
CA VAL A 289 15.35 -11.62 -2.32
C VAL A 289 16.58 -12.13 -1.56
N ARG A 290 17.08 -13.33 -1.87
CA ARG A 290 18.27 -13.88 -1.25
C ARG A 290 19.51 -13.03 -1.52
N GLU A 291 19.75 -12.69 -2.77
CA GLU A 291 20.86 -11.82 -3.17
C GLU A 291 20.79 -10.47 -2.44
N TYR A 292 19.60 -9.88 -2.37
CA TYR A 292 19.41 -8.65 -1.63
C TYR A 292 19.67 -8.80 -0.14
N ALA A 293 19.17 -9.88 0.48
CA ALA A 293 19.39 -10.17 1.91
C ALA A 293 20.89 -10.34 2.24
N GLU A 294 21.66 -11.02 1.39
CA GLU A 294 23.10 -11.19 1.54
C GLU A 294 23.82 -9.82 1.48
N HIS A 295 23.46 -8.96 0.55
CA HIS A 295 24.03 -7.61 0.46
C HIS A 295 23.71 -6.76 1.69
N GLU A 296 22.47 -6.80 2.20
CA GLU A 296 22.07 -6.07 3.39
C GLU A 296 22.79 -6.53 4.66
N GLN A 297 23.00 -7.84 4.84
CA GLN A 297 23.78 -8.35 5.97
C GLN A 297 25.24 -7.86 5.94
N VAL A 298 25.87 -7.82 4.77
CA VAL A 298 27.21 -7.28 4.61
C VAL A 298 27.25 -5.78 4.94
N ARG A 299 26.23 -5.01 4.53
CA ARG A 299 26.11 -3.58 4.86
C ARG A 299 26.00 -3.35 6.36
N VAL A 300 25.09 -4.07 7.03
CA VAL A 300 24.89 -3.95 8.48
C VAL A 300 26.15 -4.34 9.27
N GLN A 301 26.85 -5.42 8.87
CA GLN A 301 28.10 -5.80 9.53
C GLN A 301 29.20 -4.73 9.39
N ARG A 302 29.30 -4.07 8.24
CA ARG A 302 30.25 -2.97 8.04
C ARG A 302 29.93 -1.76 8.92
N GLU A 303 28.64 -1.39 9.03
CA GLU A 303 28.20 -0.29 9.87
C GLU A 303 28.46 -0.53 11.37
N ILE A 304 28.29 -1.79 11.85
CA ILE A 304 28.62 -2.17 13.24
C ILE A 304 30.13 -2.15 13.51
N SER A 305 30.94 -2.38 12.48
CA SER A 305 32.41 -2.49 12.62
C SER A 305 33.14 -1.17 12.43
N ALA A 306 32.44 -0.11 12.01
CA ALA A 306 32.97 1.23 11.80
C ALA A 306 32.71 2.13 13.01
#